data_3b3228cd6a444c32ce9a94cf887b6a9b
#
_entry.id   3b3228cd6a444c32ce9a94cf887b6a9b
#
_cell.length_a   1.000
_cell.length_b   1.000
_cell.length_c   1.000
_cell.angle_alpha   90.00
_cell.angle_beta   90.00
_cell.angle_gamma   90.00
#
_symmetry.space_group_name_H-M   'P 1'
#
loop_
_entity.id
_entity.type
_entity.pdbx_description
1 polymer ?
#
loop_
_entity_poly.entity_id
_entity_poly.type
_entity_poly.pdbx_seq_one_letter_code
_entity_poly.pdbx_strand_id
1 'polypeptide(L)' 'MPLYHFDLVNTKTILDEGGAELHDDIEAMDSADTIARRVLDERPDLKDRHYFILVTNEDGEEVFRLPLEIIH' A
#
# COMPACT_ATOMS: atom_id res chain seq x y z
N MET A 1 -4.48 9.49 17.10
CA MET A 1 -3.86 9.41 15.76
C MET A 1 -4.71 8.53 14.87
N PRO A 2 -4.95 8.94 13.61
CA PRO A 2 -5.78 8.11 12.73
C PRO A 2 -5.14 6.76 12.45
N LEU A 3 -6.00 5.76 12.27
CA LEU A 3 -5.58 4.42 11.90
C LEU A 3 -5.69 4.27 10.38
N TYR A 4 -4.64 3.79 9.75
CA TYR A 4 -4.61 3.52 8.32
C TYR A 4 -4.44 2.03 8.09
N HIS A 5 -5.00 1.54 6.99
CA HIS A 5 -4.88 0.15 6.59
C HIS A 5 -4.24 0.08 5.21
N PHE A 6 -3.42 -0.95 5.00
CA PHE A 6 -2.67 -1.14 3.76
C PHE A 6 -3.00 -2.50 3.16
N ASP A 7 -3.35 -2.51 1.86
CA ASP A 7 -3.60 -3.74 1.14
C ASP A 7 -2.77 -3.77 -0.14
N LEU A 8 -2.31 -4.95 -0.51
CA LEU A 8 -1.68 -5.20 -1.80
C LEU A 8 -2.76 -5.76 -2.73
N VAL A 9 -3.09 -5.02 -3.78
CA VAL A 9 -4.29 -5.27 -4.59
C VAL A 9 -3.96 -5.33 -6.07
N ASN A 10 -4.61 -6.28 -6.77
CA ASN A 10 -4.72 -6.23 -8.22
C ASN A 10 -6.16 -6.60 -8.61
N THR A 11 -6.42 -6.82 -9.91
CA THR A 11 -7.79 -7.09 -10.39
C THR A 11 -8.41 -8.36 -9.83
N LYS A 12 -7.59 -9.27 -9.28
CA LYS A 12 -8.05 -10.59 -8.83
C LYS A 12 -7.82 -10.87 -7.35
N THR A 13 -6.92 -10.12 -6.70
CA THR A 13 -6.41 -10.47 -5.39
C THR A 13 -6.32 -9.26 -4.49
N ILE A 14 -6.69 -9.44 -3.22
CA ILE A 14 -6.48 -8.45 -2.17
C ILE A 14 -5.74 -9.16 -1.04
N LEU A 15 -4.55 -8.65 -0.70
CA LEU A 15 -3.73 -9.22 0.37
C LEU A 15 -3.50 -8.16 1.44
N ASP A 16 -3.83 -8.49 2.68
CA ASP A 16 -3.66 -7.59 3.83
C ASP A 16 -2.17 -7.39 4.12
N GLU A 17 -1.73 -6.14 4.15
CA GLU A 17 -0.35 -5.77 4.49
C GLU A 17 -0.27 -5.06 5.85
N GLY A 18 -1.35 -5.06 6.61
CA GLY A 18 -1.38 -4.53 7.97
C GLY A 18 -1.94 -3.13 8.09
N GLY A 19 -1.90 -2.61 9.29
CA GLY A 19 -2.38 -1.26 9.59
C GLY A 19 -1.43 -0.56 10.55
N ALA A 20 -1.58 0.75 10.66
CA ALA A 20 -0.76 1.55 11.56
C ALA A 20 -1.47 2.84 11.96
N GLU A 21 -1.18 3.30 13.17
CA GLU A 21 -1.60 4.63 13.60
C GLU A 21 -0.55 5.63 13.15
N LEU A 22 -0.95 6.59 12.33
CA LEU A 22 -0.05 7.58 11.74
C LEU A 22 -0.64 8.97 11.92
N HIS A 23 0.21 9.99 11.81
CA HIS A 23 -0.20 11.37 12.04
C HIS A 23 -1.18 11.89 11.01
N ASP A 24 -0.90 11.61 9.74
CA ASP A 24 -1.64 12.18 8.62
C ASP A 24 -1.45 11.34 7.35
N ASP A 25 -2.09 11.78 6.28
CA ASP A 25 -2.05 11.09 5.00
C ASP A 25 -0.63 11.05 4.40
N ILE A 26 0.20 12.04 4.70
CA ILE A 26 1.58 12.07 4.20
C ILE A 26 2.40 10.92 4.80
N GLU A 27 2.29 10.71 6.11
CA GLU A 27 2.95 9.57 6.75
C GLU A 27 2.41 8.25 6.20
N ALA A 28 1.11 8.19 5.90
CA ALA A 28 0.51 7.00 5.31
C ALA A 28 1.09 6.72 3.92
N MET A 29 1.32 7.77 3.12
CA MET A 29 1.95 7.64 1.81
C MET A 29 3.39 7.15 1.92
N ASP A 30 4.15 7.66 2.87
CA ASP A 30 5.52 7.21 3.13
C ASP A 30 5.55 5.75 3.56
N SER A 31 4.60 5.34 4.39
CA SER A 31 4.47 3.95 4.82
C SER A 31 4.13 3.03 3.65
N ALA A 32 3.25 3.48 2.76
CA ALA A 32 2.90 2.73 1.55
C ALA A 32 4.12 2.51 0.66
N ASP A 33 4.97 3.54 0.51
CA ASP A 33 6.21 3.43 -0.26
C ASP A 33 7.14 2.38 0.35
N THR A 34 7.29 2.40 1.66
CA THR A 34 8.12 1.41 2.37
C THR A 34 7.59 0.00 2.16
N ILE A 35 6.27 -0.19 2.26
CA ILE A 35 5.63 -1.49 2.04
C ILE A 35 5.84 -1.94 0.60
N ALA A 36 5.65 -1.05 -0.37
CA ALA A 36 5.83 -1.37 -1.78
C ALA A 36 7.24 -1.84 -2.08
N ARG A 37 8.24 -1.17 -1.53
CA ARG A 37 9.65 -1.53 -1.72
C ARG A 37 9.97 -2.88 -1.09
N ARG A 38 9.43 -3.15 0.09
CA ARG A 38 9.60 -4.44 0.76
C ARG A 38 8.97 -5.57 -0.06
N VAL A 39 7.76 -5.34 -0.54
CA VAL A 39 7.04 -6.34 -1.37
C VAL A 39 7.83 -6.65 -2.62
N LEU A 40 8.34 -5.64 -3.32
CA LEU A 40 9.11 -5.84 -4.54
C LEU A 40 10.48 -6.49 -4.27
N ASP A 41 11.05 -6.24 -3.10
CA ASP A 41 12.30 -6.87 -2.71
C ASP A 41 12.11 -8.38 -2.51
N GLU A 42 11.01 -8.77 -1.91
CA GLU A 42 10.66 -10.17 -1.66
C GLU A 42 10.07 -10.85 -2.90
N ARG A 43 9.29 -10.11 -3.69
CA ARG A 43 8.57 -10.63 -4.85
C ARG A 43 8.71 -9.67 -6.04
N PRO A 44 9.90 -9.62 -6.68
CA PRO A 44 10.11 -8.70 -7.80
C PRO A 44 9.21 -8.97 -9.01
N ASP A 45 8.70 -10.20 -9.13
CA ASP A 45 7.76 -10.56 -10.20
C ASP A 45 6.45 -9.77 -10.14
N LEU A 46 6.08 -9.25 -8.98
CA LEU A 46 4.82 -8.52 -8.83
C LEU A 46 4.82 -7.16 -9.52
N LYS A 47 5.99 -6.63 -9.85
CA LYS A 47 6.10 -5.32 -10.50
C LYS A 47 5.33 -5.26 -11.83
N ASP A 48 5.29 -6.35 -12.57
CA ASP A 48 4.65 -6.42 -13.88
C ASP A 48 3.24 -7.00 -13.84
N ARG A 49 2.65 -7.15 -12.65
CA ARG A 49 1.36 -7.81 -12.48
C ARG A 49 0.23 -6.87 -12.07
N HIS A 50 0.43 -5.57 -12.26
CA HIS A 50 -0.57 -4.54 -11.99
C HIS A 50 -1.02 -4.47 -10.53
N TYR A 51 -0.12 -4.80 -9.60
CA TYR A 51 -0.39 -4.62 -8.18
C TYR A 51 -0.18 -3.17 -7.75
N PHE A 52 -0.93 -2.75 -6.76
CA PHE A 52 -0.72 -1.47 -6.11
C PHE A 52 -0.97 -1.61 -4.61
N ILE A 53 -0.40 -0.69 -3.83
CA ILE A 53 -0.71 -0.59 -2.41
C ILE A 53 -1.89 0.36 -2.28
N LEU A 54 -2.97 -0.13 -1.70
CA LEU A 54 -4.15 0.66 -1.41
C LEU A 54 -4.10 1.09 0.05
N VAL A 55 -4.19 2.39 0.29
CA VAL A 55 -4.21 2.95 1.64
C VAL A 55 -5.63 3.44 1.93
N THR A 56 -6.20 2.94 3.01
CA THR A 56 -7.53 3.38 3.47
C THR A 56 -7.40 3.96 4.87
N ASN A 57 -8.31 4.89 5.19
CA ASN A 57 -8.38 5.45 6.55
C ASN A 57 -9.30 4.60 7.42
N GLU A 58 -9.50 5.00 8.68
CA GLU A 58 -10.32 4.23 9.62
C GLU A 58 -11.80 4.18 9.25
N ASP A 59 -12.26 5.06 8.36
CA ASP A 59 -13.62 5.04 7.85
C ASP A 59 -13.76 4.15 6.61
N GLY A 60 -12.67 3.52 6.17
CA GLY A 60 -12.65 2.67 4.99
C GLY A 60 -12.55 3.44 3.68
N GLU A 61 -12.27 4.74 3.73
CA GLU A 61 -12.12 5.55 2.53
C GLU A 61 -10.72 5.43 1.94
N GLU A 62 -10.62 5.36 0.63
CA GLU A 62 -9.34 5.33 -0.06
C GLU A 62 -8.64 6.68 0.09
N VAL A 63 -7.45 6.67 0.65
CA VAL A 63 -6.62 7.85 0.85
C VAL A 63 -5.60 7.98 -0.28
N PHE A 64 -5.00 6.86 -0.66
CA PHE A 64 -3.91 6.85 -1.61
C PHE A 64 -3.78 5.48 -2.26
N ARG A 65 -3.26 5.46 -3.48
CA ARG A 65 -3.02 4.24 -4.23
C ARG A 65 -1.65 4.34 -4.89
N LEU A 66 -0.76 3.41 -4.57
CA LEU A 66 0.62 3.42 -5.05
C LEU A 66 0.88 2.20 -5.93
N PRO A 67 0.90 2.38 -7.26
CA PRO A 67 1.23 1.27 -8.15
C PRO A 67 2.67 0.82 -7.97
N LEU A 68 2.90 -0.51 -7.93
CA LEU A 68 4.25 -1.04 -7.75
C LEU A 68 5.15 -0.74 -8.95
N GLU A 69 4.58 -0.62 -10.13
CA GLU A 69 5.34 -0.40 -11.35
C GLU A 69 6.07 0.95 -11.40
N ILE A 70 5.68 1.91 -10.57
CA ILE A 70 6.37 3.21 -10.51
C ILE A 70 7.52 3.23 -9.48
N ILE A 71 7.70 2.16 -8.71
CA ILE A 71 8.78 2.03 -7.73
C ILE A 71 10.08 1.64 -8.46
N HIS A 72 11.15 2.32 -8.12
CA HIS A 72 12.48 2.06 -8.73
C HIS A 72 13.47 1.48 -7.74
#